data_2b4a9dcfb6523f2cc33df83e3ec6cd10
#
_entry.id   2b4a9dcfb6523f2cc33df83e3ec6cd10
#
_cell.length_a   1.000
_cell.length_b   1.000
_cell.length_c   1.000
_cell.angle_alpha   90.00
_cell.angle_beta   90.00
_cell.angle_gamma   90.00
#
_symmetry.space_group_name_H-M   'P 1'
#
loop_
_entity.id
_entity.type
_entity.pdbx_description
1 polymer ?
#
loop_
_entity_poly.entity_id
_entity_poly.type
_entity_poly.pdbx_seq_one_letter_code
_entity_poly.pdbx_strand_id
1 'polypeptide(L)'
;MAQIRVEQLRKAFQDFIAVDGSNFTVEDGTFFVMLGPSGCGKTTTLRMIAGLELPTEGRILLDGEDVTFRRAAARDIAFVFQLFALYPHMDVAHNIGFPLKCQGVPREQIRQQVRVTARLLQIEHLLASKVSKLSSGDRQRVALGRAIVRRPKAFLMDEPLGVLDSELRHLMSGELRELHDRISATTVYVTHDQLEAMSMADRIAVMNHGVVEQIGTPQEVYDRPATMFVADFIGSPPMNFIGFAGALRRGDRSISLLDARIAVPEVHEDGIGGSLALGVRPEHVTLADNAPIRGRVLGTEYLGTTQIVTLEIDQGEIKARLPARLPVRLGETVGLTFQSEHLMVFDATTGRAARSALHEGNGHG
;
A
#
# COMPACT_ATOMS: atom_id res chain seq x y z
N MET A 1 13.52 -18.98 4.25
CA MET A 1 12.28 -18.57 3.63
C MET A 1 12.57 -18.23 2.19
N ALA A 2 11.77 -17.51 1.42
CA ALA A 2 12.04 -17.42 0.00
C ALA A 2 11.98 -15.99 -0.51
N GLN A 3 13.00 -15.55 -1.24
CA GLN A 3 12.95 -14.35 -2.08
C GLN A 3 12.02 -14.63 -3.28
N ILE A 4 11.14 -13.67 -3.59
CA ILE A 4 10.28 -13.71 -4.79
C ILE A 4 10.77 -12.64 -5.75
N ARG A 5 11.13 -13.02 -6.96
CA ARG A 5 11.54 -12.07 -8.00
C ARG A 5 10.63 -12.18 -9.22
N VAL A 6 10.14 -11.04 -9.66
CA VAL A 6 9.24 -10.89 -10.80
C VAL A 6 9.97 -10.09 -11.86
N GLU A 7 10.07 -10.64 -13.08
CA GLU A 7 10.80 -10.04 -14.19
C GLU A 7 9.91 -9.90 -15.43
N GLN A 8 9.70 -8.66 -15.89
CA GLN A 8 8.93 -8.32 -17.09
C GLN A 8 7.55 -9.01 -17.13
N LEU A 9 6.90 -9.14 -15.96
CA LEU A 9 5.68 -9.90 -15.84
C LEU A 9 4.54 -9.19 -16.54
N ARG A 10 3.92 -9.88 -17.50
CA ARG A 10 2.78 -9.37 -18.27
C ARG A 10 1.64 -10.37 -18.29
N LYS A 11 0.41 -9.86 -18.21
CA LYS A 11 -0.80 -10.65 -18.37
C LYS A 11 -1.82 -9.91 -19.22
N ALA A 12 -2.14 -10.49 -20.35
CA ALA A 12 -3.22 -10.04 -21.22
C ALA A 12 -4.36 -11.07 -21.22
N PHE A 13 -5.61 -10.58 -21.18
CA PHE A 13 -6.83 -11.33 -21.35
C PHE A 13 -7.55 -10.76 -22.59
N GLN A 14 -7.47 -11.46 -23.73
CA GLN A 14 -7.99 -10.97 -25.00
C GLN A 14 -7.49 -9.51 -25.28
N ASP A 15 -8.38 -8.53 -25.22
CA ASP A 15 -8.07 -7.12 -25.51
C ASP A 15 -7.69 -6.30 -24.26
N PHE A 16 -7.69 -6.92 -23.07
CA PHE A 16 -7.40 -6.24 -21.80
C PHE A 16 -6.05 -6.66 -21.23
N ILE A 17 -5.16 -5.71 -20.98
CA ILE A 17 -3.89 -5.92 -20.29
C ILE A 17 -4.09 -5.68 -18.80
N ALA A 18 -4.05 -6.76 -18.02
CA ALA A 18 -4.22 -6.70 -16.58
C ALA A 18 -2.93 -6.38 -15.82
N VAL A 19 -1.78 -6.79 -16.36
CA VAL A 19 -0.44 -6.49 -15.82
C VAL A 19 0.49 -6.24 -17.01
N ASP A 20 1.26 -5.16 -16.95
CA ASP A 20 2.11 -4.73 -18.07
C ASP A 20 3.55 -4.49 -17.61
N GLY A 21 4.41 -5.48 -17.87
CA GLY A 21 5.86 -5.38 -17.68
C GLY A 21 6.34 -5.17 -16.24
N SER A 22 5.62 -5.69 -15.24
CA SER A 22 6.00 -5.50 -13.83
C SER A 22 7.34 -6.14 -13.50
N ASN A 23 8.19 -5.38 -12.77
CA ASN A 23 9.49 -5.81 -12.28
C ASN A 23 9.63 -5.45 -10.81
N PHE A 24 9.83 -6.44 -9.94
CA PHE A 24 10.11 -6.19 -8.53
C PHE A 24 10.70 -7.43 -7.85
N THR A 25 11.30 -7.18 -6.69
CA THR A 25 11.80 -8.24 -5.80
C THR A 25 11.17 -8.06 -4.43
N VAL A 26 10.67 -9.16 -3.89
CA VAL A 26 10.27 -9.28 -2.49
C VAL A 26 11.40 -10.00 -1.77
N GLU A 27 12.09 -9.31 -0.90
CA GLU A 27 13.21 -9.88 -0.16
C GLU A 27 12.72 -10.92 0.86
N ASP A 28 13.60 -11.82 1.23
CA ASP A 28 13.28 -12.86 2.23
C ASP A 28 12.85 -12.23 3.56
N GLY A 29 11.79 -12.74 4.15
CA GLY A 29 11.25 -12.27 5.42
C GLY A 29 10.54 -10.91 5.38
N THR A 30 10.36 -10.29 4.21
CA THR A 30 9.72 -8.98 4.06
C THR A 30 8.19 -9.09 4.06
N PHE A 31 7.52 -8.15 4.71
CA PHE A 31 6.09 -7.89 4.53
C PHE A 31 5.90 -6.90 3.37
N PHE A 32 5.66 -7.43 2.18
CA PHE A 32 5.53 -6.67 0.95
C PHE A 32 4.05 -6.45 0.62
N VAL A 33 3.63 -5.19 0.52
CA VAL A 33 2.23 -4.84 0.23
C VAL A 33 2.09 -4.34 -1.21
N MET A 34 1.17 -4.93 -1.96
CA MET A 34 0.72 -4.42 -3.26
C MET A 34 -0.54 -3.59 -3.04
N LEU A 35 -0.42 -2.29 -3.24
CA LEU A 35 -1.46 -1.29 -2.99
C LEU A 35 -1.90 -0.61 -4.29
N GLY A 36 -3.17 -0.30 -4.44
CA GLY A 36 -3.68 0.43 -5.63
C GLY A 36 -5.19 0.33 -5.76
N PRO A 37 -5.80 1.05 -6.69
CA PRO A 37 -7.25 1.02 -6.92
C PRO A 37 -7.74 -0.35 -7.38
N SER A 38 -9.05 -0.58 -7.30
CA SER A 38 -9.67 -1.81 -7.77
C SER A 38 -9.42 -1.98 -9.28
N GLY A 39 -9.08 -3.20 -9.70
CA GLY A 39 -8.83 -3.51 -11.11
C GLY A 39 -7.44 -3.15 -11.64
N CYS A 40 -6.52 -2.61 -10.84
CA CYS A 40 -5.17 -2.24 -11.29
C CYS A 40 -4.18 -3.41 -11.45
N GLY A 41 -4.60 -4.68 -11.30
CA GLY A 41 -3.76 -5.85 -11.57
C GLY A 41 -3.18 -6.56 -10.36
N LYS A 42 -3.38 -6.10 -9.11
CA LYS A 42 -2.82 -6.70 -7.87
C LYS A 42 -3.14 -8.19 -7.71
N THR A 43 -4.42 -8.54 -7.67
CA THR A 43 -4.89 -9.93 -7.54
C THR A 43 -4.39 -10.81 -8.69
N THR A 44 -4.33 -10.28 -9.92
CA THR A 44 -3.79 -11.00 -11.09
C THR A 44 -2.31 -11.30 -10.89
N THR A 45 -1.52 -10.32 -10.46
CA THR A 45 -0.10 -10.49 -10.15
C THR A 45 0.09 -11.52 -9.04
N LEU A 46 -0.68 -11.42 -7.95
CA LEU A 46 -0.63 -12.36 -6.83
C LEU A 46 -0.94 -13.79 -7.27
N ARG A 47 -1.97 -13.98 -8.13
CA ARG A 47 -2.34 -15.29 -8.68
C ARG A 47 -1.28 -15.86 -9.60
N MET A 48 -0.59 -15.02 -10.37
CA MET A 48 0.55 -15.46 -11.20
C MET A 48 1.71 -15.94 -10.33
N ILE A 49 2.04 -15.22 -9.25
CA ILE A 49 3.06 -15.63 -8.27
C ILE A 49 2.67 -16.96 -7.61
N ALA A 50 1.39 -17.17 -7.30
CA ALA A 50 0.86 -18.40 -6.73
C ALA A 50 0.85 -19.60 -7.71
N GLY A 51 0.96 -19.37 -9.03
CA GLY A 51 0.77 -20.40 -10.06
C GLY A 51 -0.69 -20.80 -10.27
N LEU A 52 -1.63 -19.92 -9.87
CA LEU A 52 -3.07 -20.05 -10.11
C LEU A 52 -3.48 -19.42 -11.45
N GLU A 53 -2.63 -18.55 -11.99
CA GLU A 53 -2.76 -17.94 -13.30
C GLU A 53 -1.41 -17.99 -14.02
N LEU A 54 -1.41 -18.19 -15.33
CA LEU A 54 -0.18 -18.19 -16.12
C LEU A 54 0.08 -16.80 -16.70
N PRO A 55 1.30 -16.28 -16.64
CA PRO A 55 1.64 -15.04 -17.31
C PRO A 55 1.60 -15.22 -18.83
N THR A 56 1.38 -14.13 -19.55
CA THR A 56 1.53 -14.07 -21.01
C THR A 56 3.00 -13.94 -21.38
N GLU A 57 3.75 -13.13 -20.62
CA GLU A 57 5.18 -12.91 -20.79
C GLU A 57 5.84 -12.71 -19.42
N GLY A 58 7.17 -12.80 -19.39
CA GLY A 58 7.95 -12.58 -18.18
C GLY A 58 8.21 -13.84 -17.39
N ARG A 59 8.86 -13.67 -16.22
CA ARG A 59 9.29 -14.79 -15.35
C ARG A 59 9.02 -14.51 -13.88
N ILE A 60 8.84 -15.58 -13.12
CA ILE A 60 8.69 -15.59 -11.67
C ILE A 60 9.70 -16.55 -11.09
N LEU A 61 10.56 -16.05 -10.20
CA LEU A 61 11.58 -16.84 -9.53
C LEU A 61 11.28 -16.91 -8.03
N LEU A 62 11.49 -18.09 -7.44
CA LEU A 62 11.50 -18.32 -5.98
C LEU A 62 12.88 -18.83 -5.60
N ASP A 63 13.60 -18.11 -4.73
CA ASP A 63 14.99 -18.40 -4.37
C ASP A 63 15.91 -18.61 -5.60
N GLY A 64 15.70 -17.79 -6.63
CA GLY A 64 16.45 -17.88 -7.90
C GLY A 64 15.99 -19.01 -8.84
N GLU A 65 15.08 -19.88 -8.41
CA GLU A 65 14.55 -20.95 -9.24
C GLU A 65 13.32 -20.47 -10.05
N ASP A 66 13.35 -20.65 -11.37
CA ASP A 66 12.21 -20.31 -12.24
C ASP A 66 11.02 -21.24 -11.98
N VAL A 67 9.92 -20.66 -11.50
CA VAL A 67 8.67 -21.35 -11.19
C VAL A 67 7.52 -20.93 -12.10
N THR A 68 7.78 -20.16 -13.14
CA THR A 68 6.79 -19.51 -14.00
C THR A 68 5.70 -20.46 -14.46
N PHE A 69 6.08 -21.66 -14.93
CA PHE A 69 5.15 -22.67 -15.44
C PHE A 69 4.92 -23.84 -14.46
N ARG A 70 5.44 -23.74 -13.23
CA ARG A 70 5.15 -24.75 -12.20
C ARG A 70 3.72 -24.60 -11.68
N ARG A 71 3.08 -25.72 -11.45
CA ARG A 71 1.75 -25.79 -10.81
C ARG A 71 1.82 -25.20 -9.39
N ALA A 72 0.76 -24.55 -8.93
CA ALA A 72 0.66 -23.95 -7.60
C ALA A 72 1.08 -24.91 -6.47
N ALA A 73 0.68 -26.19 -6.53
CA ALA A 73 1.03 -27.20 -5.54
C ALA A 73 2.54 -27.50 -5.43
N ALA A 74 3.32 -27.19 -6.48
CA ALA A 74 4.77 -27.42 -6.52
C ALA A 74 5.61 -26.18 -6.14
N ARG A 75 4.96 -25.03 -5.87
CA ARG A 75 5.66 -23.79 -5.51
C ARG A 75 5.91 -23.65 -4.01
N ASP A 76 5.31 -24.50 -3.18
CA ASP A 76 5.36 -24.42 -1.71
C ASP A 76 4.97 -23.04 -1.14
N ILE A 77 3.96 -22.42 -1.72
CA ILE A 77 3.38 -21.14 -1.31
C ILE A 77 2.03 -21.40 -0.64
N ALA A 78 1.73 -20.67 0.44
CA ALA A 78 0.39 -20.64 1.01
C ALA A 78 -0.39 -19.45 0.46
N PHE A 79 -1.64 -19.67 0.07
CA PHE A 79 -2.53 -18.64 -0.45
C PHE A 79 -3.73 -18.46 0.50
N VAL A 80 -3.96 -17.22 0.94
CA VAL A 80 -5.14 -16.82 1.73
C VAL A 80 -6.06 -16.02 0.82
N PHE A 81 -7.26 -16.56 0.60
CA PHE A 81 -8.27 -15.96 -0.28
C PHE A 81 -9.11 -14.93 0.48
N GLN A 82 -9.61 -13.93 -0.22
CA GLN A 82 -10.48 -12.85 0.30
C GLN A 82 -11.71 -13.39 1.07
N LEU A 83 -12.34 -14.45 0.59
CA LEU A 83 -13.49 -15.10 1.23
C LEU A 83 -13.11 -16.33 2.07
N PHE A 84 -11.85 -16.38 2.58
CA PHE A 84 -11.32 -17.43 3.46
C PHE A 84 -11.25 -18.83 2.85
N ALA A 85 -12.12 -19.20 1.94
CA ALA A 85 -12.23 -20.51 1.27
C ALA A 85 -12.19 -21.69 2.25
N LEU A 86 -12.85 -21.60 3.41
CA LEU A 86 -12.92 -22.66 4.41
C LEU A 86 -13.85 -23.79 3.94
N TYR A 87 -13.56 -25.02 4.39
CA TYR A 87 -14.40 -26.18 4.12
C TYR A 87 -15.57 -26.20 5.11
N PRO A 88 -16.83 -25.91 4.67
CA PRO A 88 -17.94 -25.65 5.59
C PRO A 88 -18.42 -26.91 6.33
N HIS A 89 -18.17 -28.08 5.78
CA HIS A 89 -18.51 -29.39 6.38
C HIS A 89 -17.52 -29.85 7.46
N MET A 90 -16.34 -29.21 7.54
CA MET A 90 -15.31 -29.52 8.53
C MET A 90 -15.40 -28.59 9.74
N ASP A 91 -14.87 -29.06 10.88
CA ASP A 91 -14.57 -28.21 12.02
C ASP A 91 -13.26 -27.43 11.84
N VAL A 92 -12.91 -26.61 12.83
CA VAL A 92 -11.68 -25.79 12.83
C VAL A 92 -10.44 -26.68 12.75
N ALA A 93 -10.36 -27.73 13.60
CA ALA A 93 -9.18 -28.61 13.61
C ALA A 93 -8.95 -29.31 12.28
N HIS A 94 -10.02 -29.77 11.64
CA HIS A 94 -9.93 -30.41 10.32
C HIS A 94 -9.61 -29.42 9.21
N ASN A 95 -10.12 -28.17 9.25
CA ASN A 95 -9.74 -27.13 8.30
C ASN A 95 -8.25 -26.81 8.37
N ILE A 96 -7.72 -26.56 9.58
CA ILE A 96 -6.29 -26.27 9.78
C ILE A 96 -5.43 -27.46 9.37
N GLY A 97 -5.79 -28.68 9.79
CA GLY A 97 -5.01 -29.89 9.54
C GLY A 97 -5.10 -30.46 8.11
N PHE A 98 -6.03 -29.96 7.29
CA PHE A 98 -6.31 -30.52 5.97
C PHE A 98 -5.08 -30.56 5.04
N PRO A 99 -4.26 -29.51 4.91
CA PRO A 99 -3.07 -29.54 4.07
C PRO A 99 -2.08 -30.63 4.47
N LEU A 100 -1.85 -30.82 5.79
CA LEU A 100 -0.96 -31.86 6.30
C LEU A 100 -1.49 -33.28 6.01
N LYS A 101 -2.82 -33.45 6.07
CA LYS A 101 -3.47 -34.70 5.69
C LYS A 101 -3.23 -35.02 4.21
N CYS A 102 -3.30 -34.00 3.32
CA CYS A 102 -3.02 -34.17 1.89
C CYS A 102 -1.55 -34.53 1.62
N GLN A 103 -0.64 -34.09 2.50
CA GLN A 103 0.80 -34.44 2.45
C GLN A 103 1.11 -35.83 3.04
N GLY A 104 0.11 -36.56 3.56
CA GLY A 104 0.30 -37.88 4.16
C GLY A 104 0.92 -37.88 5.55
N VAL A 105 0.92 -36.69 6.25
CA VAL A 105 1.46 -36.59 7.61
C VAL A 105 0.67 -37.47 8.58
N PRO A 106 1.33 -38.18 9.52
CA PRO A 106 0.67 -39.04 10.51
C PRO A 106 -0.33 -38.23 11.38
N ARG A 107 -1.48 -38.86 11.69
CA ARG A 107 -2.57 -38.20 12.44
C ARG A 107 -2.14 -37.54 13.77
N GLU A 108 -1.24 -38.18 14.52
CA GLU A 108 -0.77 -37.64 15.79
C GLU A 108 0.06 -36.37 15.61
N GLN A 109 0.92 -36.34 14.59
CA GLN A 109 1.67 -35.15 14.23
C GLN A 109 0.76 -34.01 13.74
N ILE A 110 -0.29 -34.34 12.96
CA ILE A 110 -1.30 -33.36 12.55
C ILE A 110 -1.96 -32.73 13.78
N ARG A 111 -2.41 -33.55 14.75
CA ARG A 111 -3.03 -33.07 15.98
C ARG A 111 -2.11 -32.11 16.74
N GLN A 112 -0.85 -32.47 16.89
CA GLN A 112 0.15 -31.66 17.56
C GLN A 112 0.36 -30.31 16.85
N GLN A 113 0.58 -30.33 15.53
CA GLN A 113 0.81 -29.11 14.74
C GLN A 113 -0.43 -28.20 14.72
N VAL A 114 -1.63 -28.76 14.61
CA VAL A 114 -2.90 -28.01 14.67
C VAL A 114 -3.04 -27.32 16.02
N ARG A 115 -2.75 -27.99 17.15
CA ARG A 115 -2.80 -27.36 18.48
C ARG A 115 -1.80 -26.22 18.62
N VAL A 116 -0.56 -26.40 18.16
CA VAL A 116 0.47 -25.35 18.18
C VAL A 116 0.02 -24.13 17.36
N THR A 117 -0.48 -24.37 16.15
CA THR A 117 -1.00 -23.31 15.26
C THR A 117 -2.22 -22.62 15.85
N ALA A 118 -3.17 -23.38 16.43
CA ALA A 118 -4.36 -22.81 17.04
C ALA A 118 -4.03 -21.95 18.28
N ARG A 119 -3.01 -22.35 19.06
CA ARG A 119 -2.51 -21.55 20.19
C ARG A 119 -1.86 -20.25 19.72
N LEU A 120 -1.04 -20.30 18.67
CA LEU A 120 -0.42 -19.11 18.06
C LEU A 120 -1.48 -18.09 17.64
N LEU A 121 -2.63 -18.55 17.13
CA LEU A 121 -3.73 -17.74 16.64
C LEU A 121 -4.84 -17.49 17.69
N GLN A 122 -4.65 -17.93 18.95
CA GLN A 122 -5.58 -17.77 20.05
C GLN A 122 -6.97 -18.39 19.81
N ILE A 123 -7.07 -19.45 18.98
CA ILE A 123 -8.32 -20.16 18.63
C ILE A 123 -8.35 -21.61 19.11
N GLU A 124 -7.53 -21.99 20.11
CA GLU A 124 -7.49 -23.36 20.64
C GLU A 124 -8.86 -23.82 21.15
N HIS A 125 -9.63 -22.90 21.77
CA HIS A 125 -10.97 -23.14 22.27
C HIS A 125 -12.02 -23.40 21.18
N LEU A 126 -11.73 -23.07 19.91
CA LEU A 126 -12.62 -23.23 18.77
C LEU A 126 -12.37 -24.51 17.98
N LEU A 127 -11.36 -25.32 18.31
CA LEU A 127 -10.92 -26.46 17.49
C LEU A 127 -12.04 -27.45 17.14
N ALA A 128 -13.00 -27.70 18.04
CA ALA A 128 -14.14 -28.58 17.82
C ALA A 128 -15.35 -27.89 17.17
N SER A 129 -15.29 -26.59 16.95
CA SER A 129 -16.41 -25.79 16.43
C SER A 129 -16.54 -25.95 14.92
N LYS A 130 -17.78 -25.93 14.41
CA LYS A 130 -18.06 -25.85 12.97
C LYS A 130 -17.70 -24.45 12.46
N VAL A 131 -16.99 -24.34 11.33
CA VAL A 131 -16.61 -23.03 10.76
C VAL A 131 -17.80 -22.16 10.37
N SER A 132 -18.97 -22.76 10.10
CA SER A 132 -20.22 -22.03 9.82
C SER A 132 -20.77 -21.23 11.00
N LYS A 133 -20.36 -21.56 12.24
CA LYS A 133 -20.80 -20.89 13.47
C LYS A 133 -19.84 -19.81 13.95
N LEU A 134 -18.72 -19.60 13.27
CA LEU A 134 -17.67 -18.67 13.65
C LEU A 134 -18.00 -17.24 13.20
N SER A 135 -17.48 -16.27 13.96
CA SER A 135 -17.39 -14.87 13.54
C SER A 135 -16.50 -14.70 12.30
N SER A 136 -16.57 -13.57 11.63
CA SER A 136 -15.69 -13.28 10.47
C SER A 136 -14.21 -13.28 10.88
N GLY A 137 -13.86 -12.66 12.01
CA GLY A 137 -12.49 -12.67 12.55
C GLY A 137 -11.97 -14.08 12.86
N ASP A 138 -12.79 -14.94 13.48
CA ASP A 138 -12.38 -16.31 13.76
C ASP A 138 -12.22 -17.13 12.48
N ARG A 139 -13.09 -16.94 11.47
CA ARG A 139 -12.92 -17.58 10.15
C ARG A 139 -11.61 -17.19 9.51
N GLN A 140 -11.22 -15.92 9.61
CA GLN A 140 -9.94 -15.44 9.13
C GLN A 140 -8.78 -16.12 9.85
N ARG A 141 -8.79 -16.16 11.19
CA ARG A 141 -7.76 -16.86 11.96
C ARG A 141 -7.66 -18.34 11.58
N VAL A 142 -8.79 -19.00 11.30
CA VAL A 142 -8.78 -20.40 10.80
C VAL A 142 -8.15 -20.49 9.41
N ALA A 143 -8.43 -19.56 8.50
CA ALA A 143 -7.81 -19.51 7.17
C ALA A 143 -6.29 -19.28 7.26
N LEU A 144 -5.85 -18.37 8.12
CA LEU A 144 -4.43 -18.15 8.43
C LEU A 144 -3.80 -19.42 9.02
N GLY A 145 -4.47 -20.09 9.96
CA GLY A 145 -4.00 -21.34 10.56
C GLY A 145 -3.79 -22.44 9.53
N ARG A 146 -4.71 -22.57 8.57
CA ARG A 146 -4.57 -23.49 7.45
C ARG A 146 -3.37 -23.17 6.56
N ALA A 147 -3.05 -21.89 6.39
CA ALA A 147 -1.88 -21.45 5.63
C ALA A 147 -0.58 -21.74 6.40
N ILE A 148 -0.51 -21.38 7.67
CA ILE A 148 0.69 -21.42 8.51
C ILE A 148 1.11 -22.86 8.85
N VAL A 149 0.15 -23.78 9.09
CA VAL A 149 0.42 -25.13 9.60
C VAL A 149 1.41 -25.92 8.75
N ARG A 150 1.51 -25.63 7.47
CA ARG A 150 2.44 -26.32 6.54
C ARG A 150 3.82 -25.66 6.44
N ARG A 151 4.06 -24.54 7.11
CA ARG A 151 5.31 -23.76 7.07
C ARG A 151 5.79 -23.51 5.64
N PRO A 152 5.03 -22.80 4.82
CA PRO A 152 5.35 -22.56 3.42
C PRO A 152 6.56 -21.65 3.28
N LYS A 153 7.18 -21.63 2.09
CA LYS A 153 8.26 -20.70 1.75
C LYS A 153 7.82 -19.23 1.74
N ALA A 154 6.58 -18.96 1.31
CA ALA A 154 5.98 -17.62 1.30
C ALA A 154 4.47 -17.67 1.51
N PHE A 155 3.93 -16.56 2.01
CA PHE A 155 2.50 -16.31 2.15
C PHE A 155 2.03 -15.29 1.11
N LEU A 156 0.95 -15.61 0.42
CA LEU A 156 0.27 -14.69 -0.48
C LEU A 156 -1.15 -14.46 0.05
N MET A 157 -1.53 -13.21 0.26
CA MET A 157 -2.81 -12.84 0.86
C MET A 157 -3.55 -11.86 -0.03
N ASP A 158 -4.73 -12.27 -0.52
CA ASP A 158 -5.58 -11.49 -1.43
C ASP A 158 -6.71 -10.83 -0.64
N GLU A 159 -6.54 -9.55 -0.28
CA GLU A 159 -7.49 -8.74 0.51
C GLU A 159 -8.09 -9.48 1.73
N PRO A 160 -7.28 -10.09 2.61
CA PRO A 160 -7.81 -10.99 3.64
C PRO A 160 -8.66 -10.27 4.70
N LEU A 161 -8.52 -8.96 4.86
CA LEU A 161 -9.25 -8.13 5.82
C LEU A 161 -10.47 -7.41 5.19
N GLY A 162 -10.64 -7.47 3.87
CA GLY A 162 -11.61 -6.68 3.13
C GLY A 162 -13.09 -6.91 3.51
N VAL A 163 -13.42 -8.06 4.12
CA VAL A 163 -14.79 -8.40 4.56
C VAL A 163 -15.08 -8.06 6.01
N LEU A 164 -14.11 -7.46 6.73
CA LEU A 164 -14.25 -7.07 8.13
C LEU A 164 -14.71 -5.61 8.25
N ASP A 165 -15.43 -5.29 9.34
CA ASP A 165 -15.68 -3.91 9.72
C ASP A 165 -14.40 -3.18 10.09
N SER A 166 -14.44 -1.85 10.19
CA SER A 166 -13.24 -1.02 10.37
C SER A 166 -12.52 -1.26 11.69
N GLU A 167 -13.25 -1.51 12.79
CA GLU A 167 -12.65 -1.75 14.11
C GLU A 167 -11.93 -3.09 14.15
N LEU A 168 -12.60 -4.15 13.70
CA LEU A 168 -12.01 -5.48 13.63
C LEU A 168 -10.85 -5.54 12.63
N ARG A 169 -10.94 -4.81 11.52
CA ARG A 169 -9.87 -4.70 10.52
C ARG A 169 -8.61 -4.11 11.15
N HIS A 170 -8.74 -3.00 11.88
CA HIS A 170 -7.61 -2.36 12.56
C HIS A 170 -6.94 -3.30 13.58
N LEU A 171 -7.73 -3.98 14.40
CA LEU A 171 -7.23 -4.98 15.35
C LEU A 171 -6.49 -6.11 14.65
N MET A 172 -7.10 -6.68 13.60
CA MET A 172 -6.55 -7.81 12.85
C MET A 172 -5.29 -7.44 12.05
N SER A 173 -5.15 -6.19 11.60
CA SER A 173 -3.92 -5.70 10.97
C SER A 173 -2.74 -5.78 11.93
N GLY A 174 -2.92 -5.32 13.18
CA GLY A 174 -1.89 -5.44 14.22
C GLY A 174 -1.52 -6.89 14.52
N GLU A 175 -2.53 -7.77 14.71
CA GLU A 175 -2.29 -9.20 14.95
C GLU A 175 -1.56 -9.89 13.79
N LEU A 176 -1.90 -9.52 12.55
CA LEU A 176 -1.28 -10.09 11.35
C LEU A 176 0.19 -9.65 11.23
N ARG A 177 0.50 -8.40 11.53
CA ARG A 177 1.87 -7.89 11.57
C ARG A 177 2.68 -8.60 12.67
N GLU A 178 2.15 -8.70 13.89
CA GLU A 178 2.79 -9.42 14.99
C GLU A 178 3.04 -10.89 14.66
N LEU A 179 2.08 -11.53 13.99
CA LEU A 179 2.21 -12.91 13.52
C LEU A 179 3.35 -13.05 12.50
N HIS A 180 3.41 -12.13 11.51
CA HIS A 180 4.49 -12.10 10.53
C HIS A 180 5.86 -11.98 11.22
N ASP A 181 6.02 -11.06 12.16
CA ASP A 181 7.26 -10.84 12.90
C ASP A 181 7.71 -12.09 13.67
N ARG A 182 6.74 -12.84 14.25
CA ARG A 182 7.02 -14.09 14.97
C ARG A 182 7.46 -15.24 14.07
N ILE A 183 6.92 -15.34 12.85
CA ILE A 183 7.25 -16.42 11.93
C ILE A 183 8.32 -16.03 10.92
N SER A 184 8.67 -14.76 10.82
CA SER A 184 9.66 -14.17 9.90
C SER A 184 9.50 -14.66 8.46
N ALA A 185 8.27 -14.77 7.98
CA ALA A 185 7.96 -15.36 6.69
C ALA A 185 7.86 -14.30 5.60
N THR A 186 8.33 -14.58 4.40
CA THR A 186 8.09 -13.73 3.24
C THR A 186 6.59 -13.65 2.97
N THR A 187 6.03 -12.44 2.97
CA THR A 187 4.60 -12.20 2.81
C THR A 187 4.36 -11.21 1.68
N VAL A 188 3.50 -11.58 0.73
CA VAL A 188 2.94 -10.64 -0.25
C VAL A 188 1.46 -10.45 0.07
N TYR A 189 1.11 -9.22 0.39
CA TYR A 189 -0.22 -8.82 0.84
C TYR A 189 -0.84 -7.88 -0.18
N VAL A 190 -2.05 -8.16 -0.62
CA VAL A 190 -2.82 -7.28 -1.52
C VAL A 190 -3.89 -6.57 -0.73
N THR A 191 -3.98 -5.27 -0.90
CA THR A 191 -5.06 -4.44 -0.35
C THR A 191 -5.34 -3.23 -1.23
N HIS A 192 -6.48 -2.61 -1.05
CA HIS A 192 -6.80 -1.27 -1.53
C HIS A 192 -6.88 -0.25 -0.38
N ASP A 193 -6.70 -0.69 0.86
CA ASP A 193 -6.73 0.14 2.06
C ASP A 193 -5.33 0.69 2.37
N GLN A 194 -5.21 2.03 2.33
CA GLN A 194 -3.94 2.71 2.57
C GLN A 194 -3.48 2.56 4.03
N LEU A 195 -4.41 2.54 4.99
CA LEU A 195 -4.07 2.41 6.41
C LEU A 195 -3.46 1.03 6.71
N GLU A 196 -4.01 -0.04 6.10
CA GLU A 196 -3.41 -1.37 6.18
C GLU A 196 -1.98 -1.35 5.62
N ALA A 197 -1.81 -0.82 4.40
CA ALA A 197 -0.50 -0.77 3.75
C ALA A 197 0.52 0.02 4.57
N MET A 198 0.16 1.22 5.03
CA MET A 198 1.05 2.11 5.79
C MET A 198 1.43 1.56 7.16
N SER A 199 0.54 0.77 7.80
CA SER A 199 0.76 0.23 9.15
C SER A 199 1.51 -1.10 9.18
N MET A 200 1.40 -1.93 8.12
CA MET A 200 1.93 -3.29 8.13
C MET A 200 3.16 -3.49 7.25
N ALA A 201 3.32 -2.70 6.18
CA ALA A 201 4.34 -2.97 5.18
C ALA A 201 5.76 -2.62 5.63
N ASP A 202 6.73 -3.47 5.28
CA ASP A 202 8.13 -3.09 5.19
C ASP A 202 8.41 -2.37 3.86
N ARG A 203 7.74 -2.84 2.77
CA ARG A 203 7.79 -2.24 1.44
C ARG A 203 6.40 -2.24 0.81
N ILE A 204 6.06 -1.13 0.14
CA ILE A 204 4.81 -0.97 -0.61
C ILE A 204 5.13 -0.85 -2.09
N ALA A 205 4.45 -1.64 -2.92
CA ALA A 205 4.37 -1.44 -4.36
C ALA A 205 3.03 -0.79 -4.69
N VAL A 206 3.06 0.46 -5.12
CA VAL A 206 1.86 1.18 -5.58
C VAL A 206 1.63 0.83 -7.04
N MET A 207 0.46 0.29 -7.34
CA MET A 207 0.09 -0.16 -8.68
C MET A 207 -1.03 0.69 -9.28
N ASN A 208 -0.92 0.97 -10.58
CA ASN A 208 -1.93 1.67 -11.35
C ASN A 208 -2.00 1.09 -12.77
N HIS A 209 -3.20 0.82 -13.28
CA HIS A 209 -3.43 0.33 -14.65
C HIS A 209 -2.46 -0.78 -15.12
N GLY A 210 -2.19 -1.76 -14.26
CA GLY A 210 -1.32 -2.90 -14.58
C GLY A 210 0.17 -2.63 -14.39
N VAL A 211 0.57 -1.42 -14.04
CA VAL A 211 1.97 -0.98 -13.89
C VAL A 211 2.30 -0.73 -12.41
N VAL A 212 3.53 -1.03 -12.02
CA VAL A 212 4.07 -0.63 -10.72
C VAL A 212 4.64 0.78 -10.83
N GLU A 213 3.97 1.76 -10.22
CA GLU A 213 4.35 3.18 -10.26
C GLU A 213 5.55 3.49 -9.36
N GLN A 214 5.56 2.90 -8.17
CA GLN A 214 6.61 3.10 -7.17
C GLN A 214 6.71 1.92 -6.23
N ILE A 215 7.94 1.62 -5.77
CA ILE A 215 8.20 0.71 -4.66
C ILE A 215 9.05 1.46 -3.64
N GLY A 216 8.60 1.48 -2.39
CA GLY A 216 9.30 2.16 -1.30
C GLY A 216 8.84 1.66 0.07
N THR A 217 9.49 2.14 1.13
CA THR A 217 8.95 2.05 2.47
C THR A 217 7.67 2.88 2.59
N PRO A 218 6.80 2.65 3.59
CA PRO A 218 5.64 3.50 3.83
C PRO A 218 5.99 5.00 3.83
N GLN A 219 7.08 5.37 4.51
CA GLN A 219 7.55 6.74 4.56
C GLN A 219 7.99 7.26 3.19
N GLU A 220 8.74 6.49 2.40
CA GLU A 220 9.18 6.90 1.06
C GLU A 220 8.02 7.17 0.11
N VAL A 221 6.99 6.31 0.09
CA VAL A 221 5.84 6.53 -0.82
C VAL A 221 4.96 7.71 -0.39
N TYR A 222 4.97 8.05 0.91
CA TYR A 222 4.24 9.20 1.43
C TYR A 222 5.00 10.51 1.21
N ASP A 223 6.27 10.57 1.64
CA ASP A 223 7.07 11.81 1.66
C ASP A 223 7.67 12.13 0.28
N ARG A 224 7.91 11.11 -0.56
CA ARG A 224 8.62 11.20 -1.85
C ARG A 224 7.89 10.44 -2.96
N PRO A 225 6.63 10.77 -3.24
CA PRO A 225 5.89 10.11 -4.31
C PRO A 225 6.55 10.36 -5.66
N ALA A 226 6.76 9.28 -6.44
CA ALA A 226 7.42 9.36 -7.74
C ALA A 226 6.55 10.00 -8.83
N THR A 227 5.23 9.96 -8.64
CA THR A 227 4.25 10.50 -9.61
C THR A 227 3.12 11.23 -8.90
N MET A 228 2.43 12.11 -9.63
CA MET A 228 1.20 12.75 -9.14
C MET A 228 0.15 11.72 -8.74
N PHE A 229 0.08 10.59 -9.47
CA PHE A 229 -0.82 9.50 -9.10
C PHE A 229 -0.52 8.96 -7.70
N VAL A 230 0.73 8.66 -7.39
CA VAL A 230 1.12 8.16 -6.05
C VAL A 230 0.84 9.22 -4.99
N ALA A 231 1.14 10.48 -5.27
CA ALA A 231 0.92 11.61 -4.36
C ALA A 231 -0.56 11.85 -4.04
N ASP A 232 -1.43 11.68 -5.04
CA ASP A 232 -2.88 11.79 -4.92
C ASP A 232 -3.48 10.55 -4.24
N PHE A 233 -3.02 9.37 -4.64
CA PHE A 233 -3.56 8.11 -4.14
C PHE A 233 -3.17 7.86 -2.66
N ILE A 234 -1.98 8.29 -2.22
CA ILE A 234 -1.47 8.08 -0.85
C ILE A 234 -1.73 9.32 0.01
N GLY A 235 -2.52 9.13 1.06
CA GLY A 235 -2.87 10.19 2.03
C GLY A 235 -4.35 10.53 2.04
N SER A 236 -4.84 10.95 3.21
CA SER A 236 -6.24 11.39 3.40
C SER A 236 -6.27 12.61 4.30
N PRO A 237 -6.56 13.80 3.76
CA PRO A 237 -6.77 14.12 2.34
C PRO A 237 -5.53 13.88 1.46
N PRO A 238 -5.70 13.77 0.12
CA PRO A 238 -4.58 13.64 -0.81
C PRO A 238 -3.70 14.90 -0.86
N MET A 239 -2.57 14.82 -1.56
CA MET A 239 -1.69 15.96 -1.83
C MET A 239 -2.43 17.02 -2.65
N ASN A 240 -2.26 18.30 -2.30
CA ASN A 240 -2.74 19.40 -3.12
C ASN A 240 -1.80 19.61 -4.31
N PHE A 241 -2.36 19.93 -5.48
CA PHE A 241 -1.60 20.29 -6.67
C PHE A 241 -1.99 21.68 -7.14
N ILE A 242 -1.01 22.59 -7.22
CA ILE A 242 -1.20 23.97 -7.65
C ILE A 242 -0.46 24.14 -8.98
N GLY A 243 -1.21 24.28 -10.07
CA GLY A 243 -0.65 24.42 -11.42
C GLY A 243 0.07 25.74 -11.63
N PHE A 244 1.20 25.70 -12.33
CA PHE A 244 1.92 26.90 -12.79
C PHE A 244 2.69 26.62 -14.07
N ALA A 245 3.04 27.66 -14.80
CA ALA A 245 3.92 27.58 -15.97
C ALA A 245 5.34 28.02 -15.59
N GLY A 246 6.35 27.27 -16.05
CA GLY A 246 7.73 27.61 -15.73
C GLY A 246 8.74 26.67 -16.33
N ALA A 247 10.00 26.87 -16.00
CA ALA A 247 11.08 25.95 -16.29
C ALA A 247 11.98 25.83 -15.06
N LEU A 248 12.39 24.61 -14.76
CA LEU A 248 13.29 24.30 -13.65
C LEU A 248 14.64 23.86 -14.21
N ARG A 249 15.69 24.30 -13.55
CA ARG A 249 17.08 23.94 -13.81
C ARG A 249 17.70 23.34 -12.55
N ARG A 250 18.70 22.56 -12.75
CA ARG A 250 19.52 22.08 -11.63
C ARG A 250 20.06 23.24 -10.79
N GLY A 251 19.91 23.13 -9.47
CA GLY A 251 20.30 24.16 -8.51
C GLY A 251 19.20 25.19 -8.20
N ASP A 252 18.05 25.16 -8.88
CA ASP A 252 16.93 26.03 -8.53
C ASP A 252 16.38 25.66 -7.15
N ARG A 253 16.14 26.70 -6.32
CA ARG A 253 15.62 26.58 -4.95
C ARG A 253 14.33 27.37 -4.74
N SER A 254 13.75 27.88 -5.81
CA SER A 254 12.49 28.63 -5.76
C SER A 254 11.77 28.58 -7.10
N ILE A 255 10.46 28.69 -7.03
CA ILE A 255 9.54 28.83 -8.16
C ILE A 255 8.75 30.12 -8.05
N SER A 256 8.22 30.60 -9.17
CA SER A 256 7.23 31.69 -9.20
C SER A 256 5.83 31.09 -9.28
N LEU A 257 5.00 31.38 -8.29
CA LEU A 257 3.64 30.86 -8.18
C LEU A 257 2.72 32.03 -7.73
N LEU A 258 1.67 32.35 -8.50
CA LEU A 258 0.71 33.41 -8.13
C LEU A 258 1.39 34.73 -7.76
N ASP A 259 2.35 35.15 -8.58
CA ASP A 259 3.18 36.38 -8.35
C ASP A 259 4.03 36.33 -7.06
N ALA A 260 4.05 35.20 -6.37
CA ALA A 260 4.89 34.95 -5.20
C ALA A 260 6.10 34.11 -5.54
N ARG A 261 7.22 34.36 -4.88
CA ARG A 261 8.40 33.51 -4.93
C ARG A 261 8.31 32.50 -3.80
N ILE A 262 8.14 31.21 -4.16
CA ILE A 262 8.03 30.10 -3.21
C ILE A 262 9.35 29.34 -3.19
N ALA A 263 9.94 29.21 -2.00
CA ALA A 263 11.12 28.36 -1.83
C ALA A 263 10.73 26.87 -1.96
N VAL A 264 11.56 26.09 -2.65
CA VAL A 264 11.38 24.64 -2.84
C VAL A 264 12.72 23.94 -2.57
N PRO A 265 12.72 22.64 -2.27
CA PRO A 265 13.95 21.86 -2.20
C PRO A 265 14.77 21.98 -3.47
N GLU A 266 16.09 22.02 -3.36
CA GLU A 266 17.01 22.17 -4.51
C GLU A 266 16.70 21.13 -5.61
N VAL A 267 16.52 21.60 -6.83
CA VAL A 267 16.25 20.76 -8.00
C VAL A 267 17.55 20.12 -8.48
N HIS A 268 17.53 18.82 -8.73
CA HIS A 268 18.72 18.00 -9.10
C HIS A 268 18.73 17.53 -10.56
N GLU A 269 17.78 17.98 -11.36
CA GLU A 269 17.71 17.64 -12.78
C GLU A 269 17.44 18.88 -13.65
N ASP A 270 17.76 18.77 -14.94
CA ASP A 270 17.56 19.82 -15.93
C ASP A 270 16.42 19.46 -16.89
N GLY A 271 15.86 20.48 -17.55
CA GLY A 271 14.96 20.30 -18.69
C GLY A 271 13.50 20.02 -18.33
N ILE A 272 13.10 20.28 -17.08
CA ILE A 272 11.69 20.25 -16.71
C ILE A 272 11.08 21.62 -16.98
N GLY A 273 10.10 21.70 -17.88
CA GLY A 273 9.47 22.96 -18.22
C GLY A 273 8.14 22.81 -18.93
N GLY A 274 7.41 23.91 -18.99
CA GLY A 274 6.06 23.96 -19.54
C GLY A 274 4.99 24.00 -18.44
N SER A 275 4.06 23.06 -18.44
CA SER A 275 3.02 22.94 -17.41
C SER A 275 3.58 22.15 -16.23
N LEU A 276 3.65 22.79 -15.08
CA LEU A 276 4.17 22.23 -13.82
C LEU A 276 3.08 22.26 -12.74
N ALA A 277 3.22 21.42 -11.72
CA ALA A 277 2.37 21.44 -10.53
C ALA A 277 3.23 21.46 -9.27
N LEU A 278 2.94 22.37 -8.35
CA LEU A 278 3.46 22.33 -7.00
C LEU A 278 2.61 21.40 -6.16
N GLY A 279 3.22 20.34 -5.62
CA GLY A 279 2.62 19.41 -4.68
C GLY A 279 2.88 19.86 -3.25
N VAL A 280 1.82 19.92 -2.45
CA VAL A 280 1.91 20.21 -1.01
C VAL A 280 0.92 19.36 -0.23
N ARG A 281 1.40 18.61 0.77
CA ARG A 281 0.54 17.87 1.69
C ARG A 281 -0.30 18.80 2.54
N PRO A 282 -1.56 18.46 2.88
CA PRO A 282 -2.44 19.31 3.71
C PRO A 282 -1.83 19.74 5.04
N GLU A 283 -1.02 18.93 5.69
CA GLU A 283 -0.32 19.22 6.94
C GLU A 283 0.84 20.23 6.81
N HIS A 284 1.32 20.44 5.59
CA HIS A 284 2.39 21.39 5.29
C HIS A 284 1.87 22.76 4.79
N VAL A 285 0.54 22.93 4.77
CA VAL A 285 -0.13 24.20 4.53
C VAL A 285 -0.41 24.87 5.87
N THR A 286 0.03 26.12 6.02
CA THR A 286 -0.20 26.91 7.24
C THR A 286 -0.85 28.25 6.91
N LEU A 287 -1.58 28.84 7.87
CA LEU A 287 -2.20 30.15 7.72
C LEU A 287 -1.27 31.24 8.26
N ALA A 288 -1.16 32.37 7.53
CA ALA A 288 -0.38 33.51 7.94
C ALA A 288 -0.98 34.81 7.36
N ASP A 289 -1.22 35.81 8.20
CA ASP A 289 -1.95 37.05 7.84
C ASP A 289 -1.33 37.81 6.64
N ASN A 290 0.01 37.86 6.57
CA ASN A 290 0.75 38.59 5.54
C ASN A 290 1.29 37.70 4.41
N ALA A 291 0.74 36.50 4.23
CA ALA A 291 1.18 35.61 3.17
C ALA A 291 0.75 36.10 1.77
N PRO A 292 1.61 35.93 0.76
CA PRO A 292 1.32 36.43 -0.60
C PRO A 292 0.19 35.66 -1.29
N ILE A 293 0.00 34.34 -0.95
CA ILE A 293 -1.08 33.53 -1.49
C ILE A 293 -2.29 33.70 -0.58
N ARG A 294 -3.43 34.04 -1.17
CA ARG A 294 -4.69 34.23 -0.45
C ARG A 294 -5.68 33.14 -0.84
N GLY A 295 -6.40 32.61 0.16
CA GLY A 295 -7.45 31.63 -0.07
C GLY A 295 -8.72 31.99 0.69
N ARG A 296 -9.87 31.76 0.07
CA ARG A 296 -11.18 31.93 0.69
C ARG A 296 -11.63 30.62 1.30
N VAL A 297 -12.00 30.60 2.56
CA VAL A 297 -12.48 29.41 3.26
C VAL A 297 -13.82 28.95 2.71
N LEU A 298 -13.87 27.75 2.12
CA LEU A 298 -15.10 27.13 1.59
C LEU A 298 -15.78 26.20 2.60
N GLY A 299 -14.99 25.57 3.50
CA GLY A 299 -15.51 24.64 4.47
C GLY A 299 -14.49 24.16 5.47
N THR A 300 -14.98 23.61 6.58
CA THR A 300 -14.15 23.01 7.62
C THR A 300 -14.74 21.67 8.07
N GLU A 301 -13.89 20.67 8.22
CA GLU A 301 -14.23 19.34 8.75
C GLU A 301 -13.49 19.13 10.06
N TYR A 302 -14.20 19.00 11.17
CA TYR A 302 -13.61 18.81 12.48
C TYR A 302 -13.29 17.33 12.75
N LEU A 303 -12.03 17.02 13.06
CA LEU A 303 -11.52 15.66 13.29
C LEU A 303 -11.03 15.44 14.74
N GLY A 304 -11.53 16.20 15.69
CA GLY A 304 -11.14 16.11 17.11
C GLY A 304 -9.90 16.97 17.41
N THR A 305 -8.70 16.47 17.22
CA THR A 305 -7.44 17.20 17.47
C THR A 305 -7.03 18.13 16.32
N THR A 306 -7.48 17.84 15.12
CA THR A 306 -7.22 18.60 13.89
C THR A 306 -8.52 18.95 13.18
N GLN A 307 -8.44 19.84 12.23
CA GLN A 307 -9.50 20.15 11.27
C GLN A 307 -8.94 20.21 9.86
N ILE A 308 -9.73 19.79 8.87
CA ILE A 308 -9.42 20.00 7.47
C ILE A 308 -10.15 21.25 7.02
N VAL A 309 -9.40 22.22 6.52
CA VAL A 309 -9.94 23.46 5.96
C VAL A 309 -9.81 23.40 4.45
N THR A 310 -10.92 23.50 3.73
CA THR A 310 -10.95 23.62 2.28
C THR A 310 -10.93 25.09 1.90
N LEU A 311 -10.00 25.49 1.04
CA LEU A 311 -9.76 26.87 0.64
C LEU A 311 -9.78 26.97 -0.89
N GLU A 312 -10.42 27.99 -1.41
CA GLU A 312 -10.40 28.38 -2.82
C GLU A 312 -9.28 29.39 -3.05
N ILE A 313 -8.41 29.08 -3.99
CA ILE A 313 -7.37 29.97 -4.52
C ILE A 313 -7.59 30.18 -6.01
N ASP A 314 -6.86 31.06 -6.67
CA ASP A 314 -7.04 31.36 -8.10
C ASP A 314 -6.85 30.14 -9.01
N GLN A 315 -6.05 29.14 -8.61
CA GLN A 315 -5.80 27.90 -9.37
C GLN A 315 -6.68 26.72 -8.96
N GLY A 316 -7.69 26.92 -8.12
CA GLY A 316 -8.60 25.85 -7.68
C GLY A 316 -8.68 25.70 -6.17
N GLU A 317 -8.99 24.51 -5.71
CA GLU A 317 -9.16 24.21 -4.30
C GLU A 317 -7.91 23.57 -3.70
N ILE A 318 -7.58 23.95 -2.47
CA ILE A 318 -6.57 23.30 -1.65
C ILE A 318 -7.12 22.95 -0.28
N LYS A 319 -6.56 21.93 0.35
CA LYS A 319 -6.90 21.52 1.70
C LYS A 319 -5.73 21.76 2.64
N ALA A 320 -6.01 22.29 3.82
CA ALA A 320 -5.05 22.45 4.90
C ALA A 320 -5.48 21.61 6.11
N ARG A 321 -4.57 20.84 6.69
CA ARG A 321 -4.79 20.16 7.97
C ARG A 321 -4.22 21.01 9.10
N LEU A 322 -5.08 21.62 9.87
CA LEU A 322 -4.74 22.58 10.90
C LEU A 322 -5.10 22.06 12.30
N PRO A 323 -4.49 22.59 13.37
CA PRO A 323 -4.95 22.33 14.72
C PRO A 323 -6.42 22.72 14.90
N ALA A 324 -7.22 21.87 15.55
CA ALA A 324 -8.66 22.13 15.76
C ALA A 324 -8.97 23.41 16.54
N ARG A 325 -8.00 23.91 17.30
CA ARG A 325 -8.14 25.16 18.11
C ARG A 325 -7.93 26.44 17.29
N LEU A 326 -7.41 26.34 16.07
CA LEU A 326 -7.22 27.50 15.21
C LEU A 326 -8.59 27.98 14.69
N PRO A 327 -9.03 29.19 15.05
CA PRO A 327 -10.32 29.68 14.59
C PRO A 327 -10.27 30.02 13.09
N VAL A 328 -11.17 29.43 12.32
CA VAL A 328 -11.33 29.69 10.88
C VAL A 328 -12.81 29.88 10.61
N ARG A 329 -13.18 30.94 9.87
CA ARG A 329 -14.57 31.29 9.57
C ARG A 329 -14.87 31.02 8.10
N LEU A 330 -16.04 30.44 7.83
CA LEU A 330 -16.55 30.27 6.48
C LEU A 330 -16.62 31.60 5.73
N GLY A 331 -16.13 31.63 4.50
CA GLY A 331 -16.09 32.83 3.66
C GLY A 331 -14.95 33.83 3.99
N GLU A 332 -14.19 33.59 5.04
CA GLU A 332 -13.03 34.42 5.39
C GLU A 332 -11.90 34.20 4.35
N THR A 333 -11.20 35.32 4.04
CA THR A 333 -9.98 35.26 3.20
C THR A 333 -8.76 35.26 4.08
N VAL A 334 -7.98 34.19 4.03
CA VAL A 334 -6.77 34.01 4.85
C VAL A 334 -5.53 33.92 3.96
N GLY A 335 -4.37 34.27 4.52
CA GLY A 335 -3.09 34.07 3.84
C GLY A 335 -2.57 32.65 4.05
N LEU A 336 -1.89 32.11 3.05
CA LEU A 336 -1.38 30.75 3.01
C LEU A 336 0.13 30.74 2.83
N THR A 337 0.80 29.93 3.63
CA THR A 337 2.22 29.62 3.50
C THR A 337 2.43 28.11 3.46
N PHE A 338 3.54 27.70 2.88
CA PHE A 338 3.90 26.29 2.71
C PHE A 338 5.26 26.01 3.37
N GLN A 339 5.38 24.86 4.00
CA GLN A 339 6.66 24.39 4.55
C GLN A 339 7.56 23.96 3.38
N SER A 340 8.53 24.80 3.04
CA SER A 340 9.34 24.72 1.82
C SER A 340 10.11 23.41 1.69
N GLU A 341 10.55 22.83 2.81
CA GLU A 341 11.30 21.58 2.89
C GLU A 341 10.50 20.33 2.48
N HIS A 342 9.18 20.44 2.41
CA HIS A 342 8.27 19.32 2.06
C HIS A 342 7.57 19.52 0.71
N LEU A 343 7.91 20.58 -0.02
CA LEU A 343 7.30 20.87 -1.31
C LEU A 343 7.92 20.01 -2.41
N MET A 344 7.08 19.56 -3.31
CA MET A 344 7.49 18.82 -4.50
C MET A 344 7.03 19.52 -5.76
N VAL A 345 7.79 19.43 -6.83
CA VAL A 345 7.35 19.90 -8.14
C VAL A 345 7.17 18.70 -9.06
N PHE A 346 6.10 18.72 -9.82
CA PHE A 346 5.75 17.69 -10.79
C PHE A 346 5.67 18.29 -12.19
N ASP A 347 6.10 17.54 -13.18
CA ASP A 347 5.73 17.79 -14.57
C ASP A 347 4.27 17.38 -14.77
N ALA A 348 3.39 18.35 -15.00
CA ALA A 348 1.95 18.09 -15.11
C ALA A 348 1.59 17.33 -16.41
N THR A 349 2.49 17.27 -17.41
CA THR A 349 2.26 16.53 -18.65
C THR A 349 2.55 15.04 -18.49
N THR A 350 3.67 14.71 -17.82
CA THR A 350 4.09 13.31 -17.61
C THR A 350 3.62 12.76 -16.28
N GLY A 351 3.19 13.60 -15.36
CA GLY A 351 2.83 13.27 -13.99
C GLY A 351 4.03 12.93 -13.08
N ARG A 352 5.27 13.02 -13.56
CA ARG A 352 6.47 12.64 -12.79
C ARG A 352 6.92 13.75 -11.84
N ALA A 353 7.39 13.35 -10.67
CA ALA A 353 8.04 14.25 -9.74
C ALA A 353 9.42 14.70 -10.27
N ALA A 354 9.73 15.98 -10.15
CA ALA A 354 11.07 16.52 -10.34
C ALA A 354 12.03 15.98 -9.28
N ARG A 355 13.20 15.51 -9.69
CA ARG A 355 14.23 15.11 -8.73
C ARG A 355 14.75 16.32 -7.97
N SER A 356 14.77 16.25 -6.66
CA SER A 356 15.20 17.31 -5.77
C SER A 356 15.95 16.75 -4.55
N ALA A 357 16.46 17.62 -3.69
CA ALA A 357 17.12 17.26 -2.43
C ALA A 357 16.27 16.37 -1.52
N LEU A 358 14.93 16.36 -1.67
CA LEU A 358 14.04 15.41 -0.98
C LEU A 358 14.33 13.95 -1.32
N HIS A 359 14.78 13.68 -2.55
CA HIS A 359 15.04 12.32 -3.03
C HIS A 359 16.40 11.77 -2.58
N GLU A 360 17.30 12.63 -2.10
CA GLU A 360 18.64 12.25 -1.61
C GLU A 360 18.70 12.04 -0.08
N GLY A 361 17.57 12.22 0.63
CA GLY A 361 17.50 12.06 2.08
C GLY A 361 17.82 10.64 2.51
N ASN A 362 18.92 10.52 3.20
CA ASN A 362 19.50 9.43 4.02
C ASN A 362 18.74 8.10 4.01
N GLY A 363 19.32 7.12 3.30
CA GLY A 363 19.21 5.74 3.70
C GLY A 363 19.81 5.60 5.12
N HIS A 364 18.98 5.70 6.13
CA HIS A 364 19.31 5.13 7.44
C HIS A 364 18.89 3.67 7.37
N GLY A 365 19.92 2.83 7.50
CA GLY A 365 20.00 1.41 7.36
C GLY A 365 19.04 0.58 8.22
#